data_68f2cf7f7e7814cd946c5eab4ad2aec9
#
_entry.id   68f2cf7f7e7814cd946c5eab4ad2aec9
#
_cell.length_a   1.000
_cell.length_b   1.000
_cell.length_c   1.000
_cell.angle_alpha   90.00
_cell.angle_beta   90.00
_cell.angle_gamma   90.00
#
_symmetry.space_group_name_H-M   'P 1'
#
loop_
_entity.id
_entity.type
_entity.pdbx_description
1 polymer ?
#
loop_
_entity_poly.entity_id
_entity_poly.type
_entity_poly.pdbx_seq_one_letter_code
_entity_poly.pdbx_strand_id
1 'polypeptide(L)'
;AAHHLPGLAQAIEDGQLWTLPVTFVPPPAELDGFLANADAARAAGRELAFATVEAASGRVVGSTRFRCIEAAHRRVEIGFTFLAASAQRTPINTEAKLLMLTHAFETWGCNRVELLTDERNTKSRQAILRLGATEEGLLRSHMVMRDGFVRNSVIFSITRAEWPQVKAGLLEKMELRA
;
A
#
# COMPACT_ATOMS: atom_id res chain seq x y z
N ALA A 1 -12.14 -9.88 8.03
CA ALA A 1 -12.07 -9.37 6.65
C ALA A 1 -13.46 -9.25 6.01
N ALA A 2 -14.34 -10.28 6.10
CA ALA A 2 -15.64 -10.29 5.41
C ALA A 2 -16.56 -9.07 5.72
N HIS A 3 -16.55 -8.55 6.93
CA HIS A 3 -17.40 -7.40 7.31
C HIS A 3 -17.00 -6.06 6.62
N HIS A 4 -15.79 -5.97 6.04
CA HIS A 4 -15.37 -4.80 5.29
C HIS A 4 -15.67 -4.89 3.77
N LEU A 5 -16.17 -6.03 3.29
CA LEU A 5 -16.40 -6.28 1.86
C LEU A 5 -17.30 -5.19 1.21
N PRO A 6 -18.48 -4.85 1.78
CA PRO A 6 -19.34 -3.82 1.17
C PRO A 6 -18.64 -2.45 1.07
N GLY A 7 -17.91 -2.07 2.12
CA GLY A 7 -17.17 -0.80 2.13
C GLY A 7 -15.98 -0.79 1.16
N LEU A 8 -15.31 -1.92 0.97
CA LEU A 8 -14.24 -2.03 -0.03
C LEU A 8 -14.80 -1.93 -1.46
N ALA A 9 -15.97 -2.53 -1.74
CA ALA A 9 -16.64 -2.38 -3.02
C ALA A 9 -16.95 -0.90 -3.32
N GLN A 10 -17.54 -0.19 -2.35
CA GLN A 10 -17.82 1.25 -2.48
C GLN A 10 -16.53 2.06 -2.70
N ALA A 11 -15.45 1.72 -1.98
CA ALA A 11 -14.17 2.42 -2.14
C ALA A 11 -13.55 2.21 -3.53
N ILE A 12 -13.75 1.05 -4.13
CA ILE A 12 -13.27 0.75 -5.50
C ILE A 12 -14.12 1.48 -6.53
N GLU A 13 -15.44 1.54 -6.33
CA GLU A 13 -16.40 2.23 -7.21
C GLU A 13 -16.16 3.74 -7.21
N ASP A 14 -15.75 4.31 -6.08
CA ASP A 14 -15.40 5.73 -5.97
C ASP A 14 -14.10 6.02 -6.76
N GLY A 15 -14.28 6.48 -7.98
CA GLY A 15 -13.24 6.74 -8.97
C GLY A 15 -12.96 5.58 -9.93
N GLN A 16 -13.78 4.51 -9.92
CA GLN A 16 -13.67 3.35 -10.82
C GLN A 16 -12.23 2.81 -10.88
N LEU A 17 -11.64 2.57 -9.71
CA LEU A 17 -10.19 2.33 -9.56
C LEU A 17 -9.67 1.14 -10.37
N TRP A 18 -10.52 0.17 -10.72
CA TRP A 18 -10.18 -0.99 -11.56
C TRP A 18 -9.90 -0.64 -13.02
N THR A 19 -10.31 0.55 -13.48
CA THR A 19 -10.06 1.01 -14.86
C THR A 19 -8.65 1.55 -15.06
N LEU A 20 -7.92 1.78 -13.96
CA LEU A 20 -6.57 2.33 -14.01
C LEU A 20 -5.58 1.25 -14.47
N PRO A 21 -4.85 1.44 -15.59
CA PRO A 21 -3.98 0.40 -16.17
C PRO A 21 -2.68 0.17 -15.38
N VAL A 22 -2.47 0.92 -14.30
CA VAL A 22 -1.24 0.91 -13.48
C VAL A 22 -1.44 0.26 -12.10
N THR A 23 -2.62 -0.34 -11.87
CA THR A 23 -2.97 -0.97 -10.57
C THR A 23 -3.51 -2.38 -10.75
N PHE A 24 -3.53 -3.14 -9.66
CA PHE A 24 -4.16 -4.48 -9.57
C PHE A 24 -5.51 -4.44 -8.82
N VAL A 25 -6.12 -3.28 -8.69
CA VAL A 25 -7.44 -3.16 -8.06
C VAL A 25 -8.46 -3.94 -8.91
N PRO A 26 -9.20 -4.91 -8.34
CA PRO A 26 -10.18 -5.68 -9.09
C PRO A 26 -11.45 -4.86 -9.32
N PRO A 27 -12.27 -5.17 -10.33
CA PRO A 27 -13.65 -4.67 -10.38
C PRO A 27 -14.45 -5.24 -9.20
N PRO A 28 -15.54 -4.58 -8.79
CA PRO A 28 -16.35 -5.02 -7.64
C PRO A 28 -16.78 -6.50 -7.71
N ALA A 29 -17.12 -6.99 -8.89
CA ALA A 29 -17.52 -8.39 -9.10
C ALA A 29 -16.42 -9.43 -8.80
N GLU A 30 -15.15 -9.04 -8.79
CA GLU A 30 -13.99 -9.92 -8.53
C GLU A 30 -13.43 -9.73 -7.12
N LEU A 31 -14.04 -8.89 -6.29
CA LEU A 31 -13.51 -8.53 -4.97
C LEU A 31 -13.46 -9.73 -4.02
N ASP A 32 -14.42 -10.65 -4.09
CA ASP A 32 -14.39 -11.89 -3.28
C ASP A 32 -13.14 -12.73 -3.57
N GLY A 33 -12.80 -12.91 -4.84
CA GLY A 33 -11.58 -13.62 -5.24
C GLY A 33 -10.30 -12.88 -4.80
N PHE A 34 -10.31 -11.55 -4.87
CA PHE A 34 -9.20 -10.73 -4.40
C PHE A 34 -8.97 -10.89 -2.89
N LEU A 35 -10.04 -10.96 -2.09
CA LEU A 35 -9.96 -11.20 -0.65
C LEU A 35 -9.58 -12.64 -0.32
N ALA A 36 -10.14 -13.62 -1.04
CA ALA A 36 -9.77 -15.03 -0.86
C ALA A 36 -8.28 -15.26 -1.10
N ASN A 37 -7.70 -14.62 -2.14
CA ASN A 37 -6.26 -14.66 -2.39
C ASN A 37 -5.45 -14.03 -1.25
N ALA A 38 -5.94 -12.93 -0.66
CA ALA A 38 -5.31 -12.31 0.50
C ALA A 38 -5.33 -13.22 1.73
N ASP A 39 -6.46 -13.88 1.98
CA ASP A 39 -6.60 -14.82 3.12
C ASP A 39 -5.71 -16.06 2.93
N ALA A 40 -5.61 -16.60 1.71
CA ALA A 40 -4.69 -17.70 1.39
C ALA A 40 -3.22 -17.28 1.58
N ALA A 41 -2.84 -16.08 1.14
CA ALA A 41 -1.49 -15.54 1.34
C ALA A 41 -1.19 -15.31 2.83
N ARG A 42 -2.19 -14.88 3.62
CA ARG A 42 -2.09 -14.75 5.08
C ARG A 42 -1.89 -16.11 5.75
N ALA A 43 -2.67 -17.10 5.38
CA ALA A 43 -2.55 -18.46 5.93
C ALA A 43 -1.16 -19.05 5.66
N ALA A 44 -0.54 -18.67 4.53
CA ALA A 44 0.82 -19.06 4.17
C ALA A 44 1.91 -18.16 4.79
N GLY A 45 1.56 -17.20 5.65
CA GLY A 45 2.51 -16.29 6.30
C GLY A 45 3.20 -15.27 5.38
N ARG A 46 2.69 -15.09 4.16
CA ARG A 46 3.35 -14.23 3.15
C ARG A 46 2.81 -12.81 3.09
N GLU A 47 1.55 -12.60 3.46
CA GLU A 47 0.90 -11.28 3.41
C GLU A 47 -0.01 -11.06 4.62
N LEU A 48 -0.23 -9.78 4.96
CA LEU A 48 -1.28 -9.31 5.87
C LEU A 48 -2.02 -8.16 5.20
N ALA A 49 -3.31 -8.37 4.90
CA ALA A 49 -4.16 -7.36 4.28
C ALA A 49 -4.96 -6.59 5.34
N PHE A 50 -5.11 -5.28 5.11
CA PHE A 50 -5.85 -4.37 5.97
C PHE A 50 -6.87 -3.57 5.15
N ALA A 51 -8.04 -3.34 5.71
CA ALA A 51 -8.92 -2.27 5.25
C ALA A 51 -8.42 -0.95 5.85
N THR A 52 -8.40 0.11 5.04
CA THR A 52 -8.17 1.47 5.52
C THR A 52 -9.52 2.06 5.90
N VAL A 53 -9.69 2.40 7.17
CA VAL A 53 -10.93 2.97 7.71
C VAL A 53 -10.68 4.41 8.13
N GLU A 54 -11.51 5.32 7.65
CA GLU A 54 -11.49 6.73 8.08
C GLU A 54 -12.02 6.83 9.52
N ALA A 55 -11.18 7.25 10.45
CA ALA A 55 -11.53 7.23 11.87
C ALA A 55 -12.75 8.10 12.22
N ALA A 56 -12.90 9.24 11.55
CA ALA A 56 -13.99 10.19 11.83
C ALA A 56 -15.38 9.66 11.45
N SER A 57 -15.48 8.89 10.36
CA SER A 57 -16.75 8.41 9.81
C SER A 57 -16.98 6.90 10.02
N GLY A 58 -15.94 6.13 10.34
CA GLY A 58 -15.98 4.67 10.32
C GLY A 58 -16.06 4.07 8.90
N ARG A 59 -15.98 4.88 7.85
CA ARG A 59 -16.09 4.44 6.46
C ARG A 59 -14.83 3.73 6.00
N VAL A 60 -14.99 2.59 5.34
CA VAL A 60 -13.90 1.92 4.64
C VAL A 60 -13.58 2.69 3.37
N VAL A 61 -12.36 3.19 3.26
CA VAL A 61 -11.92 4.05 2.16
C VAL A 61 -10.82 3.45 1.30
N GLY A 62 -10.40 2.21 1.59
CA GLY A 62 -9.37 1.56 0.80
C GLY A 62 -8.79 0.32 1.45
N SER A 63 -7.67 -0.12 0.92
CA SER A 63 -6.91 -1.28 1.42
C SER A 63 -5.41 -1.07 1.22
N THR A 64 -4.63 -1.77 2.04
CA THR A 64 -3.18 -1.86 1.91
C THR A 64 -2.72 -3.20 2.50
N ARG A 65 -1.51 -3.66 2.17
CA ARG A 65 -0.98 -4.94 2.66
C ARG A 65 0.48 -4.84 3.06
N PHE A 66 0.86 -5.62 4.07
CA PHE A 66 2.21 -6.15 4.13
C PHE A 66 2.31 -7.36 3.21
N ARG A 67 3.34 -7.40 2.38
CA ARG A 67 3.61 -8.45 1.40
C ARG A 67 5.06 -8.89 1.47
N CYS A 68 5.37 -9.99 0.83
CA CYS A 68 6.75 -10.49 0.78
C CYS A 68 7.40 -10.46 2.18
N ILE A 69 6.65 -10.96 3.17
CA ILE A 69 7.12 -10.99 4.57
C ILE A 69 8.25 -12.01 4.65
N GLU A 70 9.49 -11.53 4.83
CA GLU A 70 10.68 -12.36 4.91
C GLU A 70 11.38 -12.16 6.25
N ALA A 71 10.92 -12.89 7.26
CA ALA A 71 11.39 -12.77 8.63
C ALA A 71 12.91 -13.05 8.76
N ALA A 72 13.44 -14.03 8.02
CA ALA A 72 14.86 -14.36 8.02
C ALA A 72 15.75 -13.18 7.57
N HIS A 73 15.24 -12.34 6.66
CA HIS A 73 15.95 -11.16 6.15
C HIS A 73 15.47 -9.86 6.81
N ARG A 74 14.50 -9.93 7.74
CA ARG A 74 13.88 -8.77 8.39
C ARG A 74 13.46 -7.70 7.39
N ARG A 75 12.79 -8.13 6.32
CA ARG A 75 12.27 -7.22 5.29
C ARG A 75 10.81 -7.52 4.98
N VAL A 76 10.11 -6.50 4.51
CA VAL A 76 8.71 -6.56 4.12
C VAL A 76 8.42 -5.54 3.04
N GLU A 77 7.47 -5.82 2.16
CA GLU A 77 6.91 -4.84 1.22
C GLU A 77 5.59 -4.29 1.75
N ILE A 78 5.36 -2.98 1.61
CA ILE A 78 4.03 -2.37 1.73
C ILE A 78 3.50 -2.13 0.32
N GLY A 79 2.44 -2.86 -0.04
CA GLY A 79 1.90 -2.83 -1.40
C GLY A 79 0.38 -3.02 -1.45
N PHE A 80 -0.14 -3.25 -2.67
CA PHE A 80 -1.58 -3.34 -2.97
C PHE A 80 -2.41 -2.22 -2.33
N THR A 81 -1.83 -1.01 -2.26
CA THR A 81 -2.49 0.15 -1.67
C THR A 81 -3.41 0.81 -2.69
N PHE A 82 -4.67 0.97 -2.31
CA PHE A 82 -5.60 1.83 -3.02
C PHE A 82 -6.46 2.61 -2.03
N LEU A 83 -6.92 3.77 -2.45
CA LEU A 83 -7.89 4.60 -1.74
C LEU A 83 -8.96 5.07 -2.71
N ALA A 84 -10.20 5.12 -2.23
CA ALA A 84 -11.32 5.78 -2.88
C ALA A 84 -10.91 7.16 -3.40
N ALA A 85 -11.39 7.58 -4.56
CA ALA A 85 -10.99 8.85 -5.16
C ALA A 85 -11.24 10.03 -4.20
N SER A 86 -12.35 10.02 -3.48
CA SER A 86 -12.69 11.03 -2.47
C SER A 86 -11.74 11.08 -1.27
N ALA A 87 -11.07 9.96 -0.95
CA ALA A 87 -10.11 9.87 0.16
C ALA A 87 -8.66 10.14 -0.28
N GLN A 88 -8.42 10.31 -1.58
CA GLN A 88 -7.09 10.67 -2.09
C GLN A 88 -6.76 12.13 -1.79
N ARG A 89 -5.45 12.43 -1.63
CA ARG A 89 -4.93 13.76 -1.29
C ARG A 89 -5.35 14.27 0.09
N THR A 90 -5.83 13.38 0.94
CA THR A 90 -6.10 13.61 2.37
C THR A 90 -4.95 13.05 3.22
N PRO A 91 -4.90 13.31 4.55
CA PRO A 91 -3.91 12.73 5.45
C PRO A 91 -3.97 11.20 5.57
N ILE A 92 -5.07 10.56 5.21
CA ILE A 92 -5.37 9.13 5.43
C ILE A 92 -4.23 8.21 4.97
N ASN A 93 -3.69 8.43 3.74
CA ASN A 93 -2.60 7.57 3.27
C ASN A 93 -1.31 7.77 4.06
N THR A 94 -1.01 9.00 4.46
CA THR A 94 0.18 9.33 5.26
C THR A 94 0.10 8.68 6.63
N GLU A 95 -1.06 8.78 7.29
CA GLU A 95 -1.32 8.15 8.59
C GLU A 95 -1.25 6.62 8.50
N ALA A 96 -1.94 6.01 7.53
CA ALA A 96 -1.89 4.57 7.31
C ALA A 96 -0.44 4.08 7.11
N LYS A 97 0.38 4.81 6.34
CA LYS A 97 1.79 4.47 6.14
C LYS A 97 2.64 4.69 7.39
N LEU A 98 2.38 5.74 8.16
CA LEU A 98 3.04 5.96 9.45
C LEU A 98 2.79 4.78 10.40
N LEU A 99 1.53 4.33 10.53
CA LEU A 99 1.16 3.18 11.36
C LEU A 99 1.85 1.89 10.90
N MET A 100 1.84 1.60 9.60
CA MET A 100 2.46 0.40 9.06
C MET A 100 3.98 0.42 9.20
N LEU A 101 4.63 1.53 8.88
CA LEU A 101 6.08 1.68 9.01
C LEU A 101 6.52 1.59 10.47
N THR A 102 5.76 2.21 11.39
CA THR A 102 6.01 2.07 12.84
C THR A 102 5.96 0.61 13.25
N HIS A 103 4.93 -0.13 12.83
CA HIS A 103 4.81 -1.56 13.15
C HIS A 103 5.97 -2.37 12.56
N ALA A 104 6.33 -2.13 11.29
CA ALA A 104 7.41 -2.86 10.64
C ALA A 104 8.77 -2.63 11.33
N PHE A 105 9.12 -1.38 11.64
CA PHE A 105 10.43 -1.07 12.21
C PHE A 105 10.52 -1.28 13.73
N GLU A 106 9.46 -0.94 14.47
CA GLU A 106 9.50 -0.90 15.94
C GLU A 106 8.95 -2.17 16.58
N THR A 107 7.99 -2.87 15.94
CA THR A 107 7.44 -4.12 16.46
C THR A 107 8.11 -5.33 15.82
N TRP A 108 8.22 -5.40 14.49
CA TRP A 108 8.85 -6.54 13.79
C TRP A 108 10.37 -6.41 13.71
N GLY A 109 10.94 -5.23 13.96
CA GLY A 109 12.39 -5.00 13.89
C GLY A 109 12.95 -5.17 12.48
N CYS A 110 12.17 -4.82 11.45
CA CYS A 110 12.62 -4.88 10.07
C CYS A 110 13.87 -4.03 9.86
N ASN A 111 14.77 -4.50 8.99
CA ASN A 111 15.91 -3.71 8.53
C ASN A 111 15.51 -2.81 7.36
N ARG A 112 14.44 -3.21 6.63
CA ARG A 112 14.04 -2.60 5.37
C ARG A 112 12.55 -2.78 5.14
N VAL A 113 11.89 -1.74 4.66
CA VAL A 113 10.53 -1.77 4.11
C VAL A 113 10.60 -1.33 2.65
N GLU A 114 10.06 -2.16 1.77
CA GLU A 114 10.01 -1.90 0.33
C GLU A 114 8.65 -1.37 -0.10
N LEU A 115 8.64 -0.55 -1.15
CA LEU A 115 7.44 -0.09 -1.83
C LEU A 115 7.69 -0.15 -3.35
N LEU A 116 6.77 -0.79 -4.07
CA LEU A 116 6.88 -0.94 -5.52
C LEU A 116 5.69 -0.32 -6.22
N THR A 117 5.95 0.30 -7.37
CA THR A 117 4.87 0.82 -8.21
C THR A 117 5.23 0.71 -9.69
N ASP A 118 4.22 0.78 -10.56
CA ASP A 118 4.41 0.87 -12.01
C ASP A 118 5.19 2.15 -12.35
N GLU A 119 6.17 2.06 -13.27
CA GLU A 119 6.96 3.22 -13.69
C GLU A 119 6.09 4.36 -14.24
N ARG A 120 4.94 4.02 -14.84
CA ARG A 120 3.95 4.96 -15.40
C ARG A 120 3.07 5.61 -14.33
N ASN A 121 3.03 5.05 -13.10
CA ASN A 121 2.18 5.55 -12.02
C ASN A 121 2.86 6.71 -11.28
N THR A 122 2.89 7.88 -11.92
CA THR A 122 3.52 9.09 -11.35
C THR A 122 2.90 9.52 -10.02
N LYS A 123 1.57 9.31 -9.84
CA LYS A 123 0.90 9.60 -8.56
C LYS A 123 1.46 8.75 -7.43
N SER A 124 1.61 7.44 -7.66
CA SER A 124 2.15 6.53 -6.65
C SER A 124 3.61 6.82 -6.37
N ARG A 125 4.44 7.03 -7.41
CA ARG A 125 5.85 7.40 -7.26
C ARG A 125 6.02 8.63 -6.38
N GLN A 126 5.28 9.71 -6.66
CA GLN A 126 5.30 10.93 -5.86
C GLN A 126 4.79 10.69 -4.43
N ALA A 127 3.75 9.85 -4.25
CA ALA A 127 3.25 9.53 -2.92
C ALA A 127 4.30 8.78 -2.09
N ILE A 128 5.02 7.84 -2.69
CA ILE A 128 6.10 7.08 -2.05
C ILE A 128 7.28 8.00 -1.69
N LEU A 129 7.71 8.85 -2.60
CA LEU A 129 8.78 9.82 -2.33
C LEU A 129 8.41 10.78 -1.19
N ARG A 130 7.14 11.22 -1.12
CA ARG A 130 6.67 12.07 -0.01
C ARG A 130 6.70 11.40 1.36
N LEU A 131 6.70 10.07 1.43
CA LEU A 131 6.92 9.35 2.69
C LEU A 131 8.36 9.48 3.18
N GLY A 132 9.30 9.82 2.31
CA GLY A 132 10.73 9.85 2.59
C GLY A 132 11.46 8.58 2.13
N ALA A 133 10.83 7.76 1.29
CA ALA A 133 11.48 6.59 0.71
C ALA A 133 12.48 6.98 -0.38
N THR A 134 13.57 6.22 -0.49
CA THR A 134 14.59 6.35 -1.52
C THR A 134 14.24 5.49 -2.72
N GLU A 135 14.30 6.04 -3.94
CA GLU A 135 14.21 5.28 -5.19
C GLU A 135 15.53 4.53 -5.42
N GLU A 136 15.47 3.22 -5.59
CA GLU A 136 16.68 2.38 -5.75
C GLU A 136 16.88 1.87 -7.16
N GLY A 137 15.82 1.82 -7.97
CA GLY A 137 15.98 1.39 -9.34
C GLY A 137 14.70 0.93 -10.04
N LEU A 138 14.90 0.42 -11.25
CA LEU A 138 13.86 -0.06 -12.14
C LEU A 138 13.99 -1.58 -12.36
N LEU A 139 12.96 -2.31 -12.01
CA LEU A 139 12.82 -3.72 -12.32
C LEU A 139 12.13 -3.86 -13.68
N ARG A 140 12.89 -4.21 -14.71
CA ARG A 140 12.36 -4.36 -16.07
C ARG A 140 11.57 -5.66 -16.21
N SER A 141 10.45 -5.61 -16.97
CA SER A 141 9.58 -6.78 -17.22
C SER A 141 9.20 -7.54 -15.95
N HIS A 142 8.84 -6.79 -14.89
CA HIS A 142 8.72 -7.33 -13.54
C HIS A 142 7.39 -8.07 -13.30
N MET A 143 6.30 -7.60 -13.89
CA MET A 143 4.96 -8.17 -13.66
C MET A 143 4.14 -8.12 -14.96
N VAL A 144 3.20 -9.06 -15.09
CA VAL A 144 2.19 -9.02 -16.16
C VAL A 144 0.92 -8.43 -15.56
N MET A 145 0.43 -7.36 -16.17
CA MET A 145 -0.81 -6.69 -15.77
C MET A 145 -2.04 -7.45 -16.28
N ARG A 146 -3.23 -7.10 -15.81
CA ARG A 146 -4.50 -7.76 -16.17
C ARG A 146 -4.81 -7.71 -17.67
N ASP A 147 -4.38 -6.68 -18.35
CA ASP A 147 -4.50 -6.47 -19.80
C ASP A 147 -3.40 -7.15 -20.62
N GLY A 148 -2.51 -7.91 -19.98
CA GLY A 148 -1.35 -8.55 -20.59
C GLY A 148 -0.13 -7.64 -20.76
N PHE A 149 -0.21 -6.37 -20.35
CA PHE A 149 0.93 -5.46 -20.41
C PHE A 149 2.06 -5.94 -19.50
N VAL A 150 3.28 -6.00 -20.03
CA VAL A 150 4.47 -6.34 -19.25
C VAL A 150 5.00 -5.07 -18.59
N ARG A 151 4.75 -4.97 -17.29
CA ARG A 151 5.05 -3.81 -16.46
C ARG A 151 6.51 -3.77 -16.03
N ASN A 152 7.14 -2.62 -16.13
CA ASN A 152 8.31 -2.28 -15.34
C ASN A 152 7.87 -1.69 -13.98
N SER A 153 8.59 -2.04 -12.92
CA SER A 153 8.31 -1.53 -11.58
C SER A 153 9.48 -0.72 -11.04
N VAL A 154 9.18 0.44 -10.49
CA VAL A 154 10.16 1.22 -9.71
C VAL A 154 10.12 0.70 -8.29
N ILE A 155 11.29 0.36 -7.75
CA ILE A 155 11.48 -0.06 -6.37
C ILE A 155 11.99 1.09 -5.52
N PHE A 156 11.36 1.27 -4.37
CA PHE A 156 11.73 2.21 -3.34
C PHE A 156 11.92 1.48 -2.01
N SER A 157 12.69 2.07 -1.11
CA SER A 157 12.82 1.54 0.23
C SER A 157 12.93 2.64 1.28
N ILE A 158 12.64 2.24 2.52
CA ILE A 158 13.04 2.91 3.75
C ILE A 158 13.81 1.88 4.55
N THR A 159 15.01 2.24 5.00
CA THR A 159 15.85 1.39 5.84
C THR A 159 15.67 1.74 7.32
N ARG A 160 16.09 0.82 8.20
CA ARG A 160 16.05 1.05 9.64
C ARG A 160 16.88 2.28 10.07
N ALA A 161 17.96 2.56 9.38
CA ALA A 161 18.80 3.73 9.68
C ALA A 161 18.08 5.06 9.33
N GLU A 162 17.27 5.06 8.29
CA GLU A 162 16.52 6.25 7.83
C GLU A 162 15.22 6.45 8.63
N TRP A 163 14.70 5.39 9.27
CA TRP A 163 13.39 5.41 9.92
C TRP A 163 13.17 6.55 10.92
N PRO A 164 14.11 6.88 11.83
CA PRO A 164 13.90 7.98 12.77
C PRO A 164 13.62 9.32 12.10
N GLN A 165 14.35 9.63 11.02
CA GLN A 165 14.16 10.86 10.25
C GLN A 165 12.85 10.83 9.45
N VAL A 166 12.55 9.70 8.81
CA VAL A 166 11.30 9.49 8.07
C VAL A 166 10.09 9.62 9.00
N LYS A 167 10.13 9.01 10.18
CA LYS A 167 9.07 9.10 11.19
C LYS A 167 8.81 10.55 11.61
N ALA A 168 9.86 11.29 11.93
CA ALA A 168 9.74 12.70 12.31
C ALA A 168 9.08 13.54 11.21
N GLY A 169 9.50 13.37 9.95
CA GLY A 169 8.92 14.08 8.82
C GLY A 169 7.47 13.67 8.50
N LEU A 170 7.05 12.43 8.82
CA LEU A 170 5.66 11.99 8.69
C LEU A 170 4.78 12.60 9.78
N LEU A 171 5.25 12.65 11.03
CA LEU A 171 4.54 13.28 12.15
C LEU A 171 4.34 14.78 11.91
N GLU A 172 5.36 15.51 11.48
CA GLU A 172 5.25 16.92 11.10
C GLU A 172 4.18 17.14 10.01
N LYS A 173 4.14 16.29 8.98
CA LYS A 173 3.12 16.37 7.92
C LYS A 173 1.70 16.09 8.43
N MET A 174 1.56 15.32 9.49
CA MET A 174 0.25 15.07 10.12
C MET A 174 -0.20 16.27 10.93
N GLU A 175 0.69 16.89 11.71
CA GLU A 175 0.40 18.09 12.50
C GLU A 175 -0.01 19.29 11.64
N LEU A 176 0.67 19.50 10.51
CA LEU A 176 0.37 20.59 9.57
C LEU A 176 -1.00 20.44 8.86
N ARG A 177 -1.69 19.31 9.00
CA ARG A 177 -2.96 18.99 8.32
C ARG A 177 -4.10 18.66 9.26
N ALA A 178 -3.85 18.69 10.57
CA ALA A 178 -4.86 18.56 11.62
C ALA A 178 -5.55 19.90 11.87
#